data_e0867c214d00380ad52efdfdc99c80f9
#
_entry.id   e0867c214d00380ad52efdfdc99c80f9
#
_cell.length_a   1.000
_cell.length_b   1.000
_cell.length_c   1.000
_cell.angle_alpha   90.00
_cell.angle_beta   90.00
_cell.angle_gamma   90.00
#
_symmetry.space_group_name_H-M   'P 1'
#
loop_
_entity.id
_entity.type
_entity.pdbx_description
1 polymer ?
#
loop_
_entity_poly.entity_id
_entity_poly.type
_entity_poly.pdbx_seq_one_letter_code
_entity_poly.pdbx_strand_id
1 'polypeptide(L)'
;MEWGNPRRRGFIGSWPQVGVPIGLLLSTGAISLLTHTMGSSFESWGWRLPFLFSIVLVGVGLWVRLGVLESPLFEREVQNDNLEKTPLLETIKREPREIILSALLRMSEQAPFYIFTAFVLAYGTEDLGFSKGFLTNAVMVAAALSLFNVPLFGHLSDKIGRKKMYMMGAAATMVIGVPYFLMLDSKVGVLVVVAIVISLIPHDMQYGPQAALIAESFPTRRRYSGAGLGYQLASVFAGGPAPLLATWLLHRFDSSLPIGIYIAACGVVTLIATALLPEPNRANVAREFEQGAAAPVPEPVVARPPRRAEATVGGR
;
A
#
# COMPACT_ATOMS: atom_id res chain seq x y z
N MET A 1 0.34 10.57 10.15
CA MET A 1 1.21 11.56 9.50
C MET A 1 1.05 12.96 10.11
N GLU A 2 -0.16 13.39 10.38
CA GLU A 2 -0.46 14.75 10.86
C GLU A 2 -0.05 15.01 12.32
N TRP A 3 0.09 13.96 13.14
CA TRP A 3 0.61 14.00 14.51
C TRP A 3 2.14 13.91 14.61
N GLY A 4 2.82 13.67 13.50
CA GLY A 4 4.25 13.36 13.50
C GLY A 4 5.13 14.54 13.10
N ASN A 5 6.43 14.43 13.38
CA ASN A 5 7.43 15.41 12.95
C ASN A 5 7.45 15.53 11.41
N PRO A 6 7.30 16.74 10.82
CA PRO A 6 7.29 16.98 9.38
C PRO A 6 8.52 16.45 8.65
N ARG A 7 9.67 16.44 9.34
CA ARG A 7 10.95 15.96 8.79
C ARG A 7 11.05 14.44 8.70
N ARG A 8 10.11 13.69 9.34
CA ARG A 8 10.11 12.21 9.40
C ARG A 8 8.82 11.59 8.86
N ARG A 9 8.09 12.30 8.01
CA ARG A 9 6.79 11.82 7.49
C ARG A 9 6.92 10.57 6.64
N GLY A 10 8.02 10.40 5.89
CA GLY A 10 8.30 9.17 5.14
C GLY A 10 8.44 7.97 6.07
N PHE A 11 9.24 8.11 7.12
CA PHE A 11 9.40 7.07 8.15
C PHE A 11 8.08 6.78 8.87
N ILE A 12 7.38 7.82 9.36
CA ILE A 12 6.11 7.65 10.08
C ILE A 12 5.03 7.05 9.17
N GLY A 13 4.96 7.52 7.91
CA GLY A 13 4.01 7.01 6.93
C GLY A 13 4.30 5.60 6.43
N SER A 14 5.51 5.09 6.61
CA SER A 14 5.85 3.71 6.27
C SER A 14 5.34 2.68 7.29
N TRP A 15 5.10 3.06 8.56
CA TRP A 15 4.63 2.12 9.57
C TRP A 15 3.31 1.44 9.25
N PRO A 16 2.24 2.12 8.79
CA PRO A 16 1.04 1.45 8.33
C PRO A 16 1.30 0.48 7.17
N GLN A 17 2.28 0.79 6.31
CA GLN A 17 2.67 -0.04 5.18
C GLN A 17 3.32 -1.37 5.62
N VAL A 18 3.99 -1.41 6.76
CA VAL A 18 4.53 -2.66 7.37
C VAL A 18 3.43 -3.69 7.66
N GLY A 19 2.19 -3.23 7.78
CA GLY A 19 1.03 -4.12 7.94
C GLY A 19 0.87 -5.13 6.80
N VAL A 20 1.29 -4.79 5.57
CA VAL A 20 1.20 -5.72 4.41
C VAL A 20 2.17 -6.90 4.54
N PRO A 21 3.48 -6.72 4.73
CA PRO A 21 4.38 -7.86 4.94
C PRO A 21 4.05 -8.64 6.23
N ILE A 22 3.59 -8.00 7.31
CA ILE A 22 3.08 -8.71 8.50
C ILE A 22 1.88 -9.59 8.11
N GLY A 23 0.91 -9.04 7.39
CA GLY A 23 -0.26 -9.77 6.94
C GLY A 23 0.10 -10.95 6.03
N LEU A 24 1.06 -10.76 5.13
CA LEU A 24 1.58 -11.82 4.26
C LEU A 24 2.23 -12.94 5.07
N LEU A 25 3.08 -12.61 6.05
CA LEU A 25 3.71 -13.60 6.94
C LEU A 25 2.67 -14.36 7.78
N LEU A 26 1.74 -13.65 8.40
CA LEU A 26 0.71 -14.27 9.25
C LEU A 26 -0.22 -15.17 8.44
N SER A 27 -0.69 -14.71 7.28
CA SER A 27 -1.61 -15.49 6.44
C SER A 27 -0.93 -16.72 5.85
N THR A 28 0.28 -16.55 5.30
CA THR A 28 1.05 -17.64 4.70
C THR A 28 1.51 -18.64 5.78
N GLY A 29 1.98 -18.13 6.92
CA GLY A 29 2.36 -18.95 8.07
C GLY A 29 1.18 -19.75 8.64
N ALA A 30 0.02 -19.12 8.79
CA ALA A 30 -1.19 -19.80 9.25
C ALA A 30 -1.63 -20.91 8.28
N ILE A 31 -1.64 -20.64 6.97
CA ILE A 31 -1.96 -21.64 5.95
C ILE A 31 -0.96 -22.79 5.99
N SER A 32 0.33 -22.48 6.05
CA SER A 32 1.39 -23.51 6.10
C SER A 32 1.25 -24.40 7.35
N LEU A 33 1.06 -23.78 8.52
CA LEU A 33 0.88 -24.51 9.78
C LEU A 33 -0.36 -25.41 9.74
N LEU A 34 -1.50 -24.88 9.30
CA LEU A 34 -2.76 -25.63 9.25
C LEU A 34 -2.72 -26.74 8.20
N THR A 35 -2.09 -26.52 7.07
CA THR A 35 -1.90 -27.57 6.06
C THR A 35 -1.05 -28.70 6.61
N HIS A 36 0.01 -28.39 7.36
CA HIS A 36 0.88 -29.41 7.95
C HIS A 36 0.20 -30.18 9.10
N THR A 37 -0.56 -29.50 9.95
CA THR A 37 -1.20 -30.10 11.12
C THR A 37 -2.49 -30.86 10.81
N MET A 38 -3.26 -30.39 9.83
CA MET A 38 -4.58 -30.95 9.49
C MET A 38 -4.57 -31.90 8.30
N GLY A 39 -3.49 -31.93 7.51
CA GLY A 39 -3.39 -32.78 6.32
C GLY A 39 -4.56 -32.62 5.37
N SER A 40 -5.19 -33.73 4.95
CA SER A 40 -6.35 -33.71 4.04
C SER A 40 -7.58 -33.00 4.60
N SER A 41 -7.71 -32.88 5.92
CA SER A 41 -8.81 -32.15 6.57
C SER A 41 -8.69 -30.64 6.31
N PHE A 42 -7.51 -30.11 5.97
CA PHE A 42 -7.35 -28.72 5.59
C PHE A 42 -8.14 -28.38 4.33
N GLU A 43 -8.08 -29.22 3.30
CA GLU A 43 -8.78 -28.97 2.02
C GLU A 43 -10.31 -29.02 2.17
N SER A 44 -10.82 -29.90 3.04
CA SER A 44 -12.27 -30.05 3.25
C SER A 44 -12.87 -28.94 4.10
N TRP A 45 -12.23 -28.60 5.23
CA TRP A 45 -12.77 -27.65 6.21
C TRP A 45 -11.75 -26.65 6.74
N GLY A 46 -10.51 -27.06 6.98
CA GLY A 46 -9.50 -26.32 7.72
C GLY A 46 -9.11 -24.96 7.09
N TRP A 47 -9.26 -24.81 5.79
CA TRP A 47 -9.00 -23.54 5.08
C TRP A 47 -9.88 -22.38 5.57
N ARG A 48 -11.00 -22.67 6.27
CA ARG A 48 -11.88 -21.66 6.86
C ARG A 48 -11.30 -21.03 8.12
N LEU A 49 -10.41 -21.71 8.83
CA LEU A 49 -9.85 -21.23 10.09
C LEU A 49 -9.12 -19.89 9.99
N PRO A 50 -8.24 -19.64 9.00
CA PRO A 50 -7.61 -18.33 8.85
C PRO A 50 -8.61 -17.20 8.67
N PHE A 51 -9.72 -17.44 7.95
CA PHE A 51 -10.79 -16.46 7.78
C PHE A 51 -11.55 -16.21 9.08
N LEU A 52 -11.82 -17.24 9.87
CA LEU A 52 -12.46 -17.08 11.19
C LEU A 52 -11.54 -16.30 12.15
N PHE A 53 -10.24 -16.57 12.14
CA PHE A 53 -9.27 -15.79 12.92
C PHE A 53 -9.22 -14.31 12.50
N SER A 54 -9.49 -14.01 11.24
CA SER A 54 -9.51 -12.62 10.78
C SER A 54 -10.59 -11.76 11.47
N ILE A 55 -11.65 -12.37 12.01
CA ILE A 55 -12.69 -11.68 12.80
C ILE A 55 -12.07 -11.01 14.03
N VAL A 56 -11.11 -11.68 14.68
CA VAL A 56 -10.39 -11.11 15.84
C VAL A 56 -9.59 -9.88 15.40
N LEU A 57 -8.89 -9.97 14.26
CA LEU A 57 -8.13 -8.84 13.72
C LEU A 57 -9.03 -7.66 13.34
N VAL A 58 -10.21 -7.93 12.78
CA VAL A 58 -11.23 -6.92 12.49
C VAL A 58 -11.71 -6.25 13.79
N GLY A 59 -11.97 -7.05 14.84
CA GLY A 59 -12.34 -6.53 16.17
C GLY A 59 -11.28 -5.61 16.76
N VAL A 60 -10.01 -6.03 16.71
CA VAL A 60 -8.87 -5.22 17.16
C VAL A 60 -8.76 -3.93 16.30
N GLY A 61 -8.86 -4.04 14.99
CA GLY A 61 -8.82 -2.88 14.08
C GLY A 61 -9.94 -1.88 14.37
N LEU A 62 -11.15 -2.36 14.63
CA LEU A 62 -12.29 -1.53 15.00
C LEU A 62 -12.06 -0.84 16.36
N TRP A 63 -11.59 -1.60 17.35
CA TRP A 63 -11.27 -1.06 18.67
C TRP A 63 -10.23 0.06 18.61
N VAL A 64 -9.13 -0.16 17.88
CA VAL A 64 -8.10 0.87 17.66
C VAL A 64 -8.70 2.08 16.95
N ARG A 65 -9.50 1.88 15.88
CA ARG A 65 -10.11 2.98 15.12
C ARG A 65 -11.07 3.84 15.97
N LEU A 66 -11.81 3.22 16.87
CA LEU A 66 -12.72 3.95 17.78
C LEU A 66 -11.97 4.70 18.88
N GLY A 67 -10.74 4.28 19.22
CA GLY A 67 -9.90 4.92 20.23
C GLY A 67 -8.96 6.01 19.69
N VAL A 68 -8.80 6.14 18.38
CA VAL A 68 -7.93 7.15 17.78
C VAL A 68 -8.68 8.48 17.68
N LEU A 69 -8.08 9.53 18.28
CA LEU A 69 -8.58 10.90 18.17
C LEU A 69 -8.42 11.43 16.74
N GLU A 70 -9.34 12.29 16.32
CA GLU A 70 -9.25 13.00 15.06
C GLU A 70 -7.99 13.88 15.01
N SER A 71 -7.48 14.13 13.79
CA SER A 71 -6.27 14.93 13.66
C SER A 71 -6.55 16.42 13.95
N PRO A 72 -5.61 17.16 14.58
CA PRO A 72 -5.80 18.57 14.86
C PRO A 72 -6.08 19.43 13.62
N LEU A 73 -5.55 19.00 12.46
CA LEU A 73 -5.81 19.67 11.17
C LEU A 73 -7.25 19.45 10.71
N PHE A 74 -7.77 18.25 10.88
CA PHE A 74 -9.15 17.92 10.54
C PHE A 74 -10.15 18.64 11.45
N GLU A 75 -9.92 18.64 12.77
CA GLU A 75 -10.76 19.34 13.73
C GLU A 75 -10.88 20.84 13.42
N ARG A 76 -9.82 21.47 12.93
CA ARG A 76 -9.85 22.89 12.49
C ARG A 76 -10.71 23.10 11.26
N GLU A 77 -10.59 22.22 10.26
CA GLU A 77 -11.42 22.31 9.06
C GLU A 77 -12.91 22.14 9.42
N VAL A 78 -13.22 21.29 10.41
CA VAL A 78 -14.57 21.16 10.99
C VAL A 78 -15.02 22.43 11.68
N GLN A 79 -14.17 23.05 12.52
CA GLN A 79 -14.52 24.26 13.27
C GLN A 79 -14.71 25.50 12.36
N ASN A 80 -13.97 25.56 11.27
CA ASN A 80 -14.07 26.66 10.31
C ASN A 80 -15.22 26.51 9.30
N ASP A 81 -16.08 25.48 9.46
CA ASP A 81 -17.18 25.13 8.52
C ASP A 81 -16.70 24.96 7.07
N ASN A 82 -15.45 24.55 6.93
CA ASN A 82 -14.76 24.40 5.64
C ASN A 82 -14.90 22.97 5.06
N LEU A 83 -15.74 22.13 5.66
CA LEU A 83 -15.97 20.78 5.16
C LEU A 83 -16.75 20.80 3.85
N GLU A 84 -16.19 20.17 2.84
CA GLU A 84 -16.90 19.99 1.58
C GLU A 84 -18.05 18.99 1.76
N LYS A 85 -19.26 19.33 1.30
CA LYS A 85 -20.44 18.47 1.42
C LYS A 85 -20.30 17.16 0.66
N THR A 86 -19.50 17.14 -0.41
CA THR A 86 -19.23 15.98 -1.26
C THR A 86 -17.73 15.88 -1.58
N PRO A 87 -16.87 15.55 -0.58
CA PRO A 87 -15.43 15.62 -0.75
C PRO A 87 -14.89 14.71 -1.86
N LEU A 88 -15.52 13.56 -2.09
CA LEU A 88 -15.12 12.64 -3.15
C LEU A 88 -15.38 13.21 -4.55
N LEU A 89 -16.58 13.72 -4.79
CA LEU A 89 -16.96 14.31 -6.10
C LEU A 89 -16.15 15.56 -6.41
N GLU A 90 -15.96 16.43 -5.42
CA GLU A 90 -15.16 17.65 -5.57
C GLU A 90 -13.68 17.32 -5.86
N THR A 91 -13.13 16.26 -5.22
CA THR A 91 -11.78 15.80 -5.49
C THR A 91 -11.63 15.30 -6.93
N ILE A 92 -12.59 14.49 -7.42
CA ILE A 92 -12.58 14.02 -8.81
C ILE A 92 -12.66 15.17 -9.80
N LYS A 93 -13.45 16.19 -9.51
CA LYS A 93 -13.62 17.35 -10.41
C LYS A 93 -12.41 18.30 -10.42
N ARG A 94 -11.79 18.50 -9.25
CA ARG A 94 -10.75 19.53 -9.08
C ARG A 94 -9.33 18.98 -9.23
N GLU A 95 -9.10 17.69 -8.91
CA GLU A 95 -7.78 17.06 -8.87
C GLU A 95 -7.72 15.78 -9.73
N PRO A 96 -8.32 15.75 -10.95
CA PRO A 96 -8.36 14.51 -11.74
C PRO A 96 -6.97 14.10 -12.19
N ARG A 97 -6.08 15.05 -12.43
CA ARG A 97 -4.69 14.81 -12.84
C ARG A 97 -3.91 14.11 -11.72
N GLU A 98 -4.01 14.60 -10.49
CA GLU A 98 -3.32 14.09 -9.33
C GLU A 98 -3.82 12.67 -8.99
N ILE A 99 -5.11 12.40 -9.13
CA ILE A 99 -5.70 11.06 -8.96
C ILE A 99 -5.13 10.08 -9.98
N ILE A 100 -5.15 10.45 -11.27
CA ILE A 100 -4.63 9.59 -12.35
C ILE A 100 -3.13 9.37 -12.19
N LEU A 101 -2.36 10.43 -11.93
CA LEU A 101 -0.92 10.30 -11.71
C LEU A 101 -0.61 9.45 -10.48
N SER A 102 -1.38 9.58 -9.40
CA SER A 102 -1.24 8.74 -8.21
C SER A 102 -1.59 7.27 -8.47
N ALA A 103 -2.54 6.98 -9.34
CA ALA A 103 -2.84 5.62 -9.76
C ALA A 103 -1.72 5.05 -10.65
N LEU A 104 -1.26 5.82 -11.64
CA LEU A 104 -0.22 5.38 -12.58
C LEU A 104 1.14 5.22 -11.92
N LEU A 105 1.49 6.08 -10.95
CA LEU A 105 2.76 5.92 -10.23
C LEU A 105 2.85 4.60 -9.48
N ARG A 106 1.72 4.00 -9.08
CA ARG A 106 1.68 2.72 -8.38
C ARG A 106 1.76 1.48 -9.29
N MET A 107 1.81 1.66 -10.61
CA MET A 107 1.82 0.52 -11.55
C MET A 107 2.98 -0.43 -11.28
N SER A 108 4.22 0.08 -11.09
CA SER A 108 5.41 -0.76 -10.85
C SER A 108 5.55 -1.27 -9.42
N GLU A 109 4.78 -0.75 -8.50
CA GLU A 109 4.70 -1.29 -7.14
C GLU A 109 3.64 -2.38 -7.08
N GLN A 110 2.45 -2.09 -7.58
CA GLN A 110 1.27 -2.91 -7.36
C GLN A 110 1.26 -4.19 -8.22
N ALA A 111 1.47 -4.08 -9.55
CA ALA A 111 1.41 -5.23 -10.43
C ALA A 111 2.55 -6.23 -10.19
N PRO A 112 3.83 -5.81 -10.10
CA PRO A 112 4.92 -6.73 -9.80
C PRO A 112 4.80 -7.40 -8.43
N PHE A 113 4.28 -6.71 -7.40
CA PHE A 113 4.06 -7.33 -6.09
C PHE A 113 3.22 -8.61 -6.18
N TYR A 114 2.09 -8.57 -6.88
CA TYR A 114 1.26 -9.76 -7.04
C TYR A 114 1.91 -10.82 -7.94
N ILE A 115 2.74 -10.42 -8.89
CA ILE A 115 3.51 -11.38 -9.71
C ILE A 115 4.56 -12.05 -8.83
N PHE A 116 5.31 -11.31 -8.04
CA PHE A 116 6.40 -11.83 -7.19
C PHE A 116 5.91 -12.64 -5.98
N THR A 117 4.69 -12.44 -5.53
CA THR A 117 4.17 -13.10 -4.32
C THR A 117 3.08 -14.14 -4.58
N ALA A 118 2.21 -13.92 -5.56
CA ALA A 118 1.09 -14.81 -5.87
C ALA A 118 1.32 -15.63 -7.14
N PHE A 119 1.60 -14.97 -8.28
CA PHE A 119 1.82 -15.68 -9.55
C PHE A 119 3.01 -16.64 -9.50
N VAL A 120 4.11 -16.25 -8.82
CA VAL A 120 5.29 -17.09 -8.68
C VAL A 120 5.00 -18.46 -8.03
N LEU A 121 4.00 -18.55 -7.16
CA LEU A 121 3.61 -19.82 -6.54
C LEU A 121 3.00 -20.79 -7.55
N ALA A 122 2.11 -20.30 -8.41
CA ALA A 122 1.53 -21.12 -9.48
C ALA A 122 2.59 -21.46 -10.54
N TYR A 123 3.26 -20.46 -11.11
CA TYR A 123 4.30 -20.63 -12.10
C TYR A 123 5.42 -21.57 -11.66
N GLY A 124 5.92 -21.37 -10.43
CA GLY A 124 6.99 -22.19 -9.89
C GLY A 124 6.60 -23.63 -9.61
N THR A 125 5.31 -23.91 -9.26
CA THR A 125 4.83 -25.27 -9.05
C THR A 125 4.46 -25.99 -10.33
N GLU A 126 3.72 -25.33 -11.20
CA GLU A 126 3.11 -25.94 -12.40
C GLU A 126 4.10 -26.04 -13.56
N ASP A 127 4.90 -24.97 -13.80
CA ASP A 127 5.79 -24.90 -14.96
C ASP A 127 7.26 -25.24 -14.63
N LEU A 128 7.72 -24.88 -13.42
CA LEU A 128 9.12 -25.09 -13.05
C LEU A 128 9.34 -26.36 -12.22
N GLY A 129 8.28 -26.93 -11.60
CA GLY A 129 8.32 -28.20 -10.84
C GLY A 129 8.86 -28.07 -9.43
N PHE A 130 8.90 -26.86 -8.84
CA PHE A 130 9.26 -26.68 -7.42
C PHE A 130 8.10 -27.04 -6.49
N SER A 131 8.42 -27.48 -5.29
CA SER A 131 7.38 -27.70 -4.29
C SER A 131 6.78 -26.37 -3.83
N LYS A 132 5.46 -26.36 -3.60
CA LYS A 132 4.75 -25.17 -3.09
C LYS A 132 5.37 -24.66 -1.79
N GLY A 133 5.78 -25.56 -0.89
CA GLY A 133 6.45 -25.20 0.38
C GLY A 133 7.76 -24.47 0.18
N PHE A 134 8.60 -24.89 -0.80
CA PHE A 134 9.84 -24.21 -1.12
C PHE A 134 9.62 -22.76 -1.55
N LEU A 135 8.70 -22.54 -2.49
CA LEU A 135 8.37 -21.21 -2.98
C LEU A 135 7.72 -20.33 -1.92
N THR A 136 6.79 -20.91 -1.14
CA THR A 136 6.15 -20.23 -0.03
C THR A 136 7.18 -19.74 1.00
N ASN A 137 8.16 -20.58 1.35
CA ASN A 137 9.23 -20.20 2.27
C ASN A 137 10.10 -19.07 1.71
N ALA A 138 10.42 -19.09 0.41
CA ALA A 138 11.16 -18.01 -0.23
C ALA A 138 10.39 -16.67 -0.17
N VAL A 139 9.08 -16.67 -0.44
CA VAL A 139 8.20 -15.49 -0.32
C VAL A 139 8.13 -15.03 1.14
N MET A 140 8.07 -15.95 2.11
CA MET A 140 8.08 -15.58 3.54
C MET A 140 9.40 -14.91 3.95
N VAL A 141 10.55 -15.41 3.48
CA VAL A 141 11.85 -14.77 3.72
C VAL A 141 11.86 -13.35 3.13
N ALA A 142 11.39 -13.18 1.90
CA ALA A 142 11.28 -11.87 1.27
C ALA A 142 10.38 -10.92 2.08
N ALA A 143 9.20 -11.38 2.51
CA ALA A 143 8.28 -10.62 3.34
C ALA A 143 8.88 -10.27 4.72
N ALA A 144 9.65 -11.16 5.33
CA ALA A 144 10.35 -10.90 6.58
C ALA A 144 11.40 -9.78 6.44
N LEU A 145 12.12 -9.74 5.32
CA LEU A 145 13.04 -8.66 5.01
C LEU A 145 12.31 -7.32 4.76
N SER A 146 11.12 -7.36 4.16
CA SER A 146 10.30 -6.17 3.93
C SER A 146 9.87 -5.49 5.24
N LEU A 147 9.77 -6.21 6.37
CA LEU A 147 9.52 -5.61 7.69
C LEU A 147 10.57 -4.54 8.05
N PHE A 148 11.80 -4.74 7.62
CA PHE A 148 12.92 -3.83 7.87
C PHE A 148 13.12 -2.84 6.73
N ASN A 149 12.97 -3.32 5.48
CA ASN A 149 13.19 -2.52 4.28
C ASN A 149 12.19 -1.38 4.15
N VAL A 150 10.90 -1.62 4.40
CA VAL A 150 9.84 -0.61 4.26
C VAL A 150 10.09 0.60 5.17
N PRO A 151 10.33 0.46 6.49
CA PRO A 151 10.68 1.60 7.35
C PRO A 151 12.03 2.22 6.99
N LEU A 152 13.02 1.39 6.60
CA LEU A 152 14.34 1.87 6.18
C LEU A 152 14.23 2.81 4.97
N PHE A 153 13.54 2.40 3.92
CA PHE A 153 13.35 3.22 2.72
C PHE A 153 12.42 4.41 2.98
N GLY A 154 11.43 4.26 3.87
CA GLY A 154 10.65 5.37 4.38
C GLY A 154 11.54 6.43 5.04
N HIS A 155 12.44 6.02 5.94
CA HIS A 155 13.41 6.91 6.57
C HIS A 155 14.41 7.51 5.57
N LEU A 156 14.94 6.71 4.66
CA LEU A 156 15.90 7.16 3.67
C LEU A 156 15.27 8.20 2.72
N SER A 157 13.98 8.05 2.41
CA SER A 157 13.22 8.99 1.60
C SER A 157 13.08 10.38 2.24
N ASP A 158 13.08 10.46 3.56
CA ASP A 158 13.08 11.74 4.28
C ASP A 158 14.38 12.53 4.07
N LYS A 159 15.53 11.82 3.84
CA LYS A 159 16.85 12.42 3.59
C LYS A 159 17.05 12.80 2.13
N ILE A 160 16.88 11.85 1.21
CA ILE A 160 17.20 12.03 -0.22
C ILE A 160 16.05 12.60 -1.05
N GLY A 161 14.82 12.57 -0.52
CA GLY A 161 13.59 13.00 -1.18
C GLY A 161 12.70 11.82 -1.55
N ARG A 162 11.39 11.94 -1.28
CA ARG A 162 10.42 10.87 -1.50
C ARG A 162 10.28 10.51 -2.97
N LYS A 163 10.16 11.53 -3.81
CA LYS A 163 10.05 11.36 -5.26
C LYS A 163 11.30 10.66 -5.83
N LYS A 164 12.50 11.06 -5.40
CA LYS A 164 13.75 10.43 -5.83
C LYS A 164 13.84 8.97 -5.41
N MET A 165 13.53 8.66 -4.14
CA MET A 165 13.52 7.28 -3.64
C MET A 165 12.54 6.42 -4.44
N TYR A 166 11.32 6.92 -4.66
CA TYR A 166 10.29 6.24 -5.41
C TYR A 166 10.72 5.94 -6.86
N MET A 167 11.29 6.93 -7.54
CA MET A 167 11.83 6.77 -8.90
C MET A 167 12.99 5.77 -8.96
N MET A 168 13.87 5.75 -7.97
CA MET A 168 14.95 4.75 -7.90
C MET A 168 14.36 3.34 -7.77
N GLY A 169 13.35 3.14 -6.94
CA GLY A 169 12.63 1.88 -6.83
C GLY A 169 11.95 1.47 -8.14
N ALA A 170 11.27 2.41 -8.81
CA ALA A 170 10.63 2.14 -10.11
C ALA A 170 11.65 1.78 -11.20
N ALA A 171 12.79 2.47 -11.25
CA ALA A 171 13.87 2.14 -12.18
C ALA A 171 14.48 0.76 -11.87
N ALA A 172 14.66 0.42 -10.59
CA ALA A 172 15.13 -0.90 -10.19
C ALA A 172 14.13 -2.00 -10.55
N THR A 173 12.81 -1.76 -10.38
CA THR A 173 11.75 -2.69 -10.81
C THR A 173 11.78 -2.89 -12.33
N MET A 174 11.96 -1.81 -13.09
CA MET A 174 12.08 -1.88 -14.55
C MET A 174 13.25 -2.77 -14.98
N VAL A 175 14.38 -2.65 -14.30
CA VAL A 175 15.60 -3.43 -14.63
C VAL A 175 15.47 -4.88 -14.21
N ILE A 176 14.88 -5.17 -13.04
CA ILE A 176 14.84 -6.54 -12.49
C ILE A 176 13.80 -7.44 -13.19
N GLY A 177 12.81 -6.86 -13.88
CA GLY A 177 11.68 -7.61 -14.43
C GLY A 177 12.09 -8.80 -15.29
N VAL A 178 12.99 -8.61 -16.26
CA VAL A 178 13.50 -9.68 -17.13
C VAL A 178 14.49 -10.59 -16.39
N PRO A 179 15.53 -10.10 -15.71
CA PRO A 179 16.44 -10.94 -14.93
C PRO A 179 15.75 -11.84 -13.90
N TYR A 180 14.66 -11.39 -13.29
CA TYR A 180 13.86 -12.18 -12.35
C TYR A 180 13.39 -13.50 -12.99
N PHE A 181 12.77 -13.44 -14.17
CA PHE A 181 12.29 -14.63 -14.86
C PHE A 181 13.45 -15.49 -15.38
N LEU A 182 14.53 -14.90 -15.87
CA LEU A 182 15.71 -15.67 -16.27
C LEU A 182 16.30 -16.48 -15.11
N MET A 183 16.28 -15.92 -13.89
CA MET A 183 16.72 -16.62 -12.70
C MET A 183 15.74 -17.74 -12.29
N LEU A 184 14.42 -17.53 -12.41
CA LEU A 184 13.41 -18.56 -12.16
C LEU A 184 13.53 -19.72 -13.16
N ASP A 185 13.65 -19.39 -14.45
CA ASP A 185 13.69 -20.37 -15.55
C ASP A 185 14.98 -21.21 -15.55
N SER A 186 16.03 -20.75 -14.86
CA SER A 186 17.23 -21.55 -14.64
C SER A 186 16.96 -22.84 -13.89
N LYS A 187 15.84 -22.93 -13.16
CA LYS A 187 15.45 -24.04 -12.28
C LYS A 187 16.49 -24.37 -11.19
N VAL A 188 17.44 -23.47 -10.94
CA VAL A 188 18.41 -23.60 -9.85
C VAL A 188 17.82 -23.03 -8.57
N GLY A 189 17.57 -23.87 -7.57
CA GLY A 189 16.85 -23.48 -6.35
C GLY A 189 17.39 -22.22 -5.65
N VAL A 190 18.73 -22.07 -5.58
CA VAL A 190 19.36 -20.89 -4.98
C VAL A 190 19.03 -19.63 -5.79
N LEU A 191 19.07 -19.67 -7.13
CA LEU A 191 18.73 -18.54 -7.98
C LEU A 191 17.26 -18.17 -7.86
N VAL A 192 16.38 -19.16 -7.72
CA VAL A 192 14.94 -18.93 -7.51
C VAL A 192 14.70 -18.20 -6.18
N VAL A 193 15.32 -18.64 -5.09
CA VAL A 193 15.21 -17.95 -3.79
C VAL A 193 15.76 -16.52 -3.87
N VAL A 194 16.94 -16.35 -4.47
CA VAL A 194 17.56 -15.04 -4.64
C VAL A 194 16.67 -14.12 -5.47
N ALA A 195 16.10 -14.60 -6.58
CA ALA A 195 15.17 -13.84 -7.41
C ALA A 195 13.98 -13.34 -6.61
N ILE A 196 13.30 -14.23 -5.87
CA ILE A 196 12.13 -13.89 -5.05
C ILE A 196 12.49 -12.89 -3.96
N VAL A 197 13.61 -13.08 -3.27
CA VAL A 197 14.03 -12.20 -2.18
C VAL A 197 14.42 -10.82 -2.70
N ILE A 198 15.21 -10.74 -3.77
CA ILE A 198 15.66 -9.47 -4.33
C ILE A 198 14.50 -8.69 -4.98
N SER A 199 13.49 -9.37 -5.52
CA SER A 199 12.39 -8.73 -6.22
C SER A 199 11.57 -7.78 -5.35
N LEU A 200 11.48 -8.03 -4.04
CA LEU A 200 10.75 -7.15 -3.11
C LEU A 200 11.58 -5.92 -2.67
N ILE A 201 12.89 -5.88 -2.89
CA ILE A 201 13.69 -4.68 -2.55
C ILE A 201 13.24 -3.44 -3.35
N PRO A 202 13.15 -3.47 -4.70
CA PRO A 202 12.61 -2.37 -5.49
C PRO A 202 11.17 -1.99 -5.13
N HIS A 203 10.34 -3.00 -4.80
CA HIS A 203 9.00 -2.77 -4.29
C HIS A 203 9.05 -1.96 -2.98
N ASP A 204 9.84 -2.37 -2.00
CA ASP A 204 9.94 -1.73 -0.69
C ASP A 204 10.50 -0.30 -0.78
N MET A 205 11.41 -0.04 -1.76
CA MET A 205 11.91 1.31 -2.08
C MET A 205 10.79 2.26 -2.52
N GLN A 206 9.76 1.73 -3.18
CA GLN A 206 8.58 2.47 -3.58
C GLN A 206 7.56 2.51 -2.44
N TYR A 207 7.29 1.37 -1.84
CA TYR A 207 6.23 1.20 -0.86
C TYR A 207 6.47 1.98 0.44
N GLY A 208 7.72 2.07 0.92
CA GLY A 208 8.08 2.84 2.12
C GLY A 208 7.65 4.31 2.07
N PRO A 209 8.07 5.11 1.07
CA PRO A 209 7.71 6.51 0.95
C PRO A 209 6.32 6.78 0.34
N GLN A 210 5.66 5.79 -0.22
CA GLN A 210 4.48 5.92 -1.05
C GLN A 210 3.32 6.67 -0.37
N ALA A 211 2.99 6.30 0.86
CA ALA A 211 1.87 6.90 1.58
C ALA A 211 2.08 8.41 1.77
N ALA A 212 3.33 8.81 2.11
CA ALA A 212 3.69 10.21 2.25
C ALA A 212 3.69 10.94 0.90
N LEU A 213 4.28 10.34 -0.14
CA LEU A 213 4.37 10.93 -1.47
C LEU A 213 2.98 11.21 -2.05
N ILE A 214 2.07 10.24 -1.99
CA ILE A 214 0.71 10.39 -2.52
C ILE A 214 -0.09 11.38 -1.68
N ALA A 215 -0.07 11.25 -0.35
CA ALA A 215 -0.83 12.14 0.52
C ALA A 215 -0.43 13.62 0.35
N GLU A 216 0.86 13.90 0.18
CA GLU A 216 1.39 15.25 -0.01
C GLU A 216 1.10 15.85 -1.40
N SER A 217 0.65 15.04 -2.36
CA SER A 217 0.25 15.50 -3.68
C SER A 217 -1.15 16.14 -3.70
N PHE A 218 -1.90 16.02 -2.61
CA PHE A 218 -3.25 16.57 -2.49
C PHE A 218 -3.33 17.67 -1.42
N PRO A 219 -4.15 18.71 -1.63
CA PRO A 219 -4.47 19.71 -0.61
C PRO A 219 -5.07 19.06 0.64
N THR A 220 -4.81 19.62 1.83
CA THR A 220 -5.23 19.05 3.12
C THR A 220 -6.70 18.65 3.18
N ARG A 221 -7.60 19.50 2.68
CA ARG A 221 -9.06 19.25 2.65
C ARG A 221 -9.48 18.01 1.86
N ARG A 222 -8.75 17.69 0.78
CA ARG A 222 -9.07 16.58 -0.14
C ARG A 222 -8.06 15.45 -0.09
N ARG A 223 -7.06 15.56 0.78
CA ARG A 223 -5.94 14.61 0.91
C ARG A 223 -6.41 13.17 1.13
N TYR A 224 -7.35 12.98 2.05
CA TYR A 224 -7.87 11.64 2.34
C TYR A 224 -8.61 11.02 1.14
N SER A 225 -9.53 11.78 0.54
CA SER A 225 -10.30 11.31 -0.62
C SER A 225 -9.43 11.12 -1.86
N GLY A 226 -8.52 12.06 -2.14
CA GLY A 226 -7.63 11.99 -3.30
C GLY A 226 -6.61 10.85 -3.20
N ALA A 227 -5.95 10.73 -2.06
CA ALA A 227 -5.03 9.62 -1.82
C ALA A 227 -5.76 8.27 -1.89
N GLY A 228 -6.93 8.14 -1.24
CA GLY A 228 -7.74 6.93 -1.26
C GLY A 228 -8.14 6.53 -2.69
N LEU A 229 -8.61 7.47 -3.50
CA LEU A 229 -8.94 7.21 -4.91
C LEU A 229 -7.73 6.74 -5.72
N GLY A 230 -6.59 7.45 -5.63
CA GLY A 230 -5.36 7.05 -6.33
C GLY A 230 -4.89 5.66 -5.93
N TYR A 231 -4.96 5.31 -4.64
CA TYR A 231 -4.63 3.97 -4.14
C TYR A 231 -5.55 2.90 -4.72
N GLN A 232 -6.86 3.11 -4.67
CA GLN A 232 -7.82 2.08 -5.09
C GLN A 232 -7.86 1.88 -6.61
N LEU A 233 -7.74 2.95 -7.39
CA LEU A 233 -7.66 2.83 -8.84
C LEU A 233 -6.47 1.98 -9.27
N ALA A 234 -5.30 2.17 -8.68
CA ALA A 234 -4.13 1.34 -8.97
C ALA A 234 -4.38 -0.14 -8.63
N SER A 235 -5.03 -0.42 -7.50
CA SER A 235 -5.35 -1.80 -7.10
C SER A 235 -6.28 -2.49 -8.08
N VAL A 236 -7.28 -1.76 -8.60
CA VAL A 236 -8.25 -2.30 -9.59
C VAL A 236 -7.59 -2.55 -10.94
N PHE A 237 -6.78 -1.63 -11.44
CA PHE A 237 -6.24 -1.72 -12.81
C PHE A 237 -4.88 -2.39 -12.90
N ALA A 238 -4.05 -2.30 -11.87
CA ALA A 238 -2.71 -2.87 -11.88
C ALA A 238 -2.61 -4.13 -11.03
N GLY A 239 -3.10 -4.10 -9.77
CA GLY A 239 -2.90 -5.20 -8.83
C GLY A 239 -3.74 -6.43 -9.16
N GLY A 240 -5.06 -6.25 -9.21
CA GLY A 240 -6.00 -7.37 -9.41
C GLY A 240 -5.77 -8.14 -10.71
N PRO A 241 -5.66 -7.47 -11.87
CA PRO A 241 -5.44 -8.15 -13.15
C PRO A 241 -4.04 -8.72 -13.35
N ALA A 242 -3.02 -8.30 -12.57
CA ALA A 242 -1.63 -8.66 -12.83
C ALA A 242 -1.36 -10.17 -12.89
N PRO A 243 -1.83 -11.02 -11.95
CA PRO A 243 -1.62 -12.46 -12.04
C PRO A 243 -2.31 -13.07 -13.26
N LEU A 244 -3.52 -12.62 -13.60
CA LEU A 244 -4.27 -13.10 -14.75
C LEU A 244 -3.57 -12.73 -16.05
N LEU A 245 -3.09 -11.49 -16.15
CA LEU A 245 -2.32 -11.02 -17.31
C LEU A 245 -1.00 -11.78 -17.43
N ALA A 246 -0.31 -12.03 -16.32
CA ALA A 246 0.92 -12.82 -16.31
C ALA A 246 0.66 -14.26 -16.81
N THR A 247 -0.38 -14.92 -16.33
CA THR A 247 -0.79 -16.25 -16.78
C THR A 247 -1.16 -16.24 -18.27
N TRP A 248 -1.93 -15.23 -18.72
CA TRP A 248 -2.29 -15.11 -20.13
C TRP A 248 -1.06 -14.88 -21.03
N LEU A 249 -0.11 -14.03 -20.63
CA LEU A 249 1.13 -13.80 -21.36
C LEU A 249 1.97 -15.08 -21.44
N LEU A 250 2.09 -15.81 -20.33
CA LEU A 250 2.82 -17.09 -20.30
C LEU A 250 2.25 -18.08 -21.32
N HIS A 251 0.95 -18.34 -21.28
CA HIS A 251 0.30 -19.29 -22.18
C HIS A 251 0.25 -18.81 -23.63
N ARG A 252 0.14 -17.49 -23.87
CA ARG A 252 0.05 -16.94 -25.22
C ARG A 252 1.37 -17.01 -25.99
N PHE A 253 2.49 -16.85 -25.28
CA PHE A 253 3.82 -16.76 -25.86
C PHE A 253 4.72 -17.96 -25.53
N ASP A 254 4.23 -18.88 -24.72
CA ASP A 254 5.00 -20.04 -24.23
C ASP A 254 6.37 -19.63 -23.63
N SER A 255 6.40 -18.50 -22.94
CA SER A 255 7.61 -17.86 -22.42
C SER A 255 7.28 -16.91 -21.27
N SER A 256 8.16 -16.85 -20.28
CA SER A 256 8.10 -15.92 -19.16
C SER A 256 8.59 -14.51 -19.52
N LEU A 257 9.35 -14.36 -20.61
CA LEU A 257 9.94 -13.09 -21.04
C LEU A 257 8.93 -11.96 -21.21
N PRO A 258 7.73 -12.16 -21.83
CA PRO A 258 6.71 -11.12 -21.95
C PRO A 258 6.24 -10.59 -20.59
N ILE A 259 6.26 -11.42 -19.52
CA ILE A 259 5.90 -10.98 -18.17
C ILE A 259 6.98 -10.04 -17.62
N GLY A 260 8.25 -10.38 -17.83
CA GLY A 260 9.36 -9.48 -17.47
C GLY A 260 9.29 -8.13 -18.20
N ILE A 261 8.92 -8.13 -19.49
CA ILE A 261 8.70 -6.91 -20.27
C ILE A 261 7.49 -6.11 -19.74
N TYR A 262 6.41 -6.79 -19.37
CA TYR A 262 5.26 -6.12 -18.73
C TYR A 262 5.64 -5.42 -17.43
N ILE A 263 6.45 -6.06 -16.58
CA ILE A 263 6.99 -5.44 -15.35
C ILE A 263 7.83 -4.20 -15.71
N ALA A 264 8.70 -4.31 -16.71
CA ALA A 264 9.49 -3.19 -17.18
C ALA A 264 8.62 -2.03 -17.71
N ALA A 265 7.56 -2.34 -18.46
CA ALA A 265 6.60 -1.35 -18.96
C ALA A 265 5.87 -0.64 -17.79
N CYS A 266 5.46 -1.38 -16.75
CA CYS A 266 4.93 -0.77 -15.52
C CYS A 266 5.94 0.20 -14.88
N GLY A 267 7.24 -0.15 -14.89
CA GLY A 267 8.32 0.72 -14.42
C GLY A 267 8.40 2.04 -15.20
N VAL A 268 8.34 1.97 -16.52
CA VAL A 268 8.34 3.16 -17.39
C VAL A 268 7.14 4.05 -17.09
N VAL A 269 5.92 3.49 -17.01
CA VAL A 269 4.70 4.23 -16.68
C VAL A 269 4.85 4.94 -15.33
N THR A 270 5.33 4.23 -14.32
CA THR A 270 5.55 4.77 -12.99
C THR A 270 6.58 5.90 -12.98
N LEU A 271 7.70 5.77 -13.71
CA LEU A 271 8.71 6.82 -13.81
C LEU A 271 8.12 8.09 -14.43
N ILE A 272 7.37 7.96 -15.54
CA ILE A 272 6.73 9.09 -16.20
C ILE A 272 5.70 9.75 -15.26
N ALA A 273 4.81 8.96 -14.66
CA ALA A 273 3.78 9.47 -13.76
C ALA A 273 4.40 10.18 -12.55
N THR A 274 5.44 9.58 -11.94
CA THR A 274 6.16 10.18 -10.82
C THR A 274 6.87 11.46 -11.24
N ALA A 275 7.48 11.52 -12.42
CA ALA A 275 8.13 12.73 -12.93
C ALA A 275 7.12 13.89 -13.12
N LEU A 276 5.93 13.59 -13.59
CA LEU A 276 4.86 14.56 -13.84
C LEU A 276 4.10 14.99 -12.57
N LEU A 277 4.22 14.23 -11.48
CA LEU A 277 3.59 14.56 -10.21
C LEU A 277 4.28 15.81 -9.61
N PRO A 278 3.52 16.83 -9.17
CA PRO A 278 4.10 18.00 -8.54
C PRO A 278 4.97 17.61 -7.33
N GLU A 279 6.17 18.20 -7.20
CA GLU A 279 6.92 18.04 -5.95
C GLU A 279 6.21 18.81 -4.85
N PRO A 280 5.86 18.13 -3.75
CA PRO A 280 5.32 18.82 -2.59
C PRO A 280 6.35 19.85 -2.13
N ASN A 281 5.96 21.12 -2.10
CA ASN A 281 6.86 22.17 -1.60
C ASN A 281 7.07 21.93 -0.10
N ARG A 282 8.24 21.40 0.26
CA ARG A 282 8.61 21.08 1.66
C ARG A 282 8.41 22.28 2.60
N ALA A 283 8.60 23.50 2.11
CA ALA A 283 8.39 24.71 2.89
C ALA A 283 6.90 24.98 3.15
N ASN A 284 6.02 24.68 2.22
CA ASN A 284 4.57 24.83 2.41
C ASN A 284 4.04 23.77 3.36
N VAL A 285 4.48 22.53 3.20
CA VAL A 285 4.13 21.42 4.09
C VAL A 285 4.62 21.67 5.52
N ALA A 286 5.82 22.26 5.70
CA ALA A 286 6.34 22.65 7.01
C ALA A 286 5.52 23.79 7.63
N ARG A 287 5.15 24.83 6.83
CA ARG A 287 4.31 25.94 7.31
C ARG A 287 2.91 25.50 7.72
N GLU A 288 2.26 24.62 6.94
CA GLU A 288 0.96 24.04 7.32
C GLU A 288 1.04 23.31 8.68
N PHE A 289 2.16 22.65 8.94
CA PHE A 289 2.38 21.96 10.21
C PHE A 289 2.70 22.93 11.36
N GLU A 290 3.54 23.94 11.14
CA GLU A 290 3.86 24.95 12.15
C GLU A 290 2.60 25.75 12.53
N GLN A 291 1.77 26.11 11.57
CA GLN A 291 0.46 26.68 11.82
C GLN A 291 -0.48 25.70 12.53
N GLY A 292 -0.34 24.39 12.25
CA GLY A 292 -1.03 23.29 12.94
C GLY A 292 -0.57 23.10 14.38
N ALA A 293 0.72 23.19 14.67
CA ALA A 293 1.28 22.98 16.00
C ALA A 293 1.18 24.22 16.92
N ALA A 294 1.12 25.40 16.35
CA ALA A 294 1.06 26.67 17.11
C ALA A 294 -0.34 27.04 17.64
N ALA A 295 -1.40 26.29 17.27
CA ALA A 295 -2.72 26.55 17.82
C ALA A 295 -2.94 25.80 19.14
N PRO A 296 -3.64 26.40 20.10
CA PRO A 296 -4.00 25.75 21.34
C PRO A 296 -4.76 24.45 21.05
N VAL A 297 -4.44 23.39 21.80
CA VAL A 297 -5.20 22.12 21.75
C VAL A 297 -6.64 22.48 22.12
N PRO A 298 -7.62 22.24 21.24
CA PRO A 298 -9.01 22.51 21.59
C PRO A 298 -9.39 21.69 22.81
N GLU A 299 -10.11 22.31 23.74
CA GLU A 299 -10.70 21.57 24.85
C GLU A 299 -11.60 20.45 24.26
N PRO A 300 -11.57 19.25 24.86
CA PRO A 300 -12.41 18.16 24.37
C PRO A 300 -13.86 18.64 24.32
N VAL A 301 -14.47 18.54 23.15
CA VAL A 301 -15.89 18.87 22.94
C VAL A 301 -16.69 17.88 23.78
N VAL A 302 -17.02 18.28 25.00
CA VAL A 302 -18.00 17.57 25.80
C VAL A 302 -19.29 17.61 25.01
N ALA A 303 -19.76 16.43 24.58
CA ALA A 303 -20.98 16.29 23.81
C ALA A 303 -22.10 17.11 24.47
N ARG A 304 -22.51 18.19 23.82
CA ARG A 304 -23.67 18.95 24.31
C ARG A 304 -24.86 18.01 24.35
N PRO A 305 -25.52 17.86 25.52
CA PRO A 305 -26.74 17.06 25.57
C PRO A 305 -27.75 17.60 24.54
N PRO A 306 -28.54 16.75 23.91
CA PRO A 306 -29.52 17.18 22.92
C PRO A 306 -30.41 18.26 23.55
N ARG A 307 -30.53 19.41 22.85
CA ARG A 307 -31.45 20.48 23.23
C ARG A 307 -32.83 19.85 23.42
N ARG A 308 -33.33 19.85 24.67
CA ARG A 308 -34.74 19.50 24.92
C ARG A 308 -35.57 20.42 24.03
N ALA A 309 -36.38 19.83 23.19
CA ALA A 309 -37.42 20.56 22.48
C ALA A 309 -38.29 21.25 23.55
N GLU A 310 -38.25 22.57 23.60
CA GLU A 310 -39.18 23.34 24.37
C GLU A 310 -40.56 23.04 23.79
N ALA A 311 -41.34 22.28 24.54
CA ALA A 311 -42.75 22.06 24.27
C ALA A 311 -43.45 23.44 24.37
N THR A 312 -43.77 24.03 23.23
CA THR A 312 -44.68 25.14 23.13
C THR A 312 -46.01 24.71 23.68
N VAL A 313 -46.26 25.04 24.95
CA VAL A 313 -47.60 25.00 25.52
C VAL A 313 -48.37 26.16 24.90
N GLY A 314 -49.13 25.85 23.84
CA GLY A 314 -50.11 26.74 23.27
C GLY A 314 -51.33 26.74 24.16
N GLY A 315 -51.51 27.79 24.94
CA GLY A 315 -52.76 28.08 25.61
C GLY A 315 -53.69 28.95 24.73
N ARG A 316 -54.89 28.49 24.68
CA ARG A 316 -56.14 29.15 24.25
C ARG A 316 -56.42 29.17 22.75
#